data_1738bd55e93158f6019eddca5ff134b6
#
_entry.id   1738bd55e93158f6019eddca5ff134b6
#
_cell.length_a   1.000
_cell.length_b   1.000
_cell.length_c   1.000
_cell.angle_alpha   90.00
_cell.angle_beta   90.00
_cell.angle_gamma   90.00
#
_symmetry.space_group_name_H-M   'P 1'
#
loop_
_entity.id
_entity.type
_entity.pdbx_description
1 polymer ?
#
loop_
_entity_poly.entity_id
_entity_poly.type
_entity_poly.pdbx_seq_one_letter_code
_entity_poly.pdbx_strand_id
1 'polypeptide(L)'
;MKNKIHKYDFLVVGAGLIGSLTALNLCKKNFSVLVVDKNIELPKDDRTLAVNANSKDFLKNIGLWDKLKTKPSPIEKIIIKDNINSSPLIFENSYEEMGNVVFNKELLSKARNILEQKKILIGGLNIDIFNILPKKNILIKGKNYF
;
A
#
# COMPACT_ATOMS: atom_id res chain seq x y z
N MET A 1 13.56 -21.55 -26.35
CA MET A 1 13.00 -20.19 -26.19
C MET A 1 13.99 -19.35 -25.39
N LYS A 2 14.45 -18.19 -25.88
CA LYS A 2 15.30 -17.28 -25.12
C LYS A 2 14.45 -16.64 -24.02
N ASN A 3 14.75 -16.92 -22.77
CA ASN A 3 14.09 -16.26 -21.63
C ASN A 3 14.33 -14.76 -21.73
N LYS A 4 13.26 -13.99 -21.91
CA LYS A 4 13.33 -12.54 -22.03
C LYS A 4 13.56 -11.96 -20.64
N ILE A 5 14.72 -11.32 -20.43
CA ILE A 5 15.02 -10.61 -19.17
C ILE A 5 14.34 -9.26 -19.23
N HIS A 6 13.46 -9.01 -18.27
CA HIS A 6 12.86 -7.69 -18.05
C HIS A 6 13.68 -6.92 -17.01
N LYS A 7 13.87 -5.63 -17.23
CA LYS A 7 14.60 -4.75 -16.33
C LYS A 7 13.64 -3.76 -15.70
N TYR A 8 13.77 -3.58 -14.40
CA TYR A 8 13.02 -2.61 -13.60
C TYR A 8 13.97 -1.84 -12.69
N ASP A 9 13.62 -0.61 -12.35
CA ASP A 9 14.37 0.17 -11.36
C ASP A 9 14.10 -0.36 -9.95
N PHE A 10 12.86 -0.80 -9.70
CA PHE A 10 12.42 -1.34 -8.41
C PHE A 10 11.59 -2.60 -8.57
N LEU A 11 11.85 -3.56 -7.67
CA LEU A 11 10.96 -4.68 -7.40
C LEU A 11 10.38 -4.51 -6.00
N VAL A 12 9.06 -4.52 -5.90
CA VAL A 12 8.34 -4.51 -4.63
C VAL A 12 7.80 -5.92 -4.38
N VAL A 13 8.26 -6.54 -3.30
CA VAL A 13 7.80 -7.87 -2.87
C VAL A 13 6.72 -7.72 -1.81
N GLY A 14 5.51 -8.12 -2.14
CA GLY A 14 4.32 -7.95 -1.33
C GLY A 14 3.43 -6.82 -1.84
N ALA A 15 2.24 -7.17 -2.32
CA ALA A 15 1.19 -6.24 -2.75
C ALA A 15 0.16 -5.97 -1.63
N GLY A 16 0.59 -5.99 -0.38
CA GLY A 16 -0.17 -5.45 0.74
C GLY A 16 -0.33 -3.93 0.61
N LEU A 17 -0.99 -3.29 1.56
CA LEU A 17 -1.26 -1.85 1.48
C LEU A 17 0.05 -1.05 1.31
N ILE A 18 1.03 -1.26 2.17
CA ILE A 18 2.30 -0.51 2.11
C ILE A 18 3.04 -0.74 0.80
N GLY A 19 3.20 -2.00 0.36
CA GLY A 19 3.88 -2.30 -0.91
C GLY A 19 3.15 -1.69 -2.10
N SER A 20 1.81 -1.75 -2.13
CA SER A 20 1.02 -1.14 -3.19
C SER A 20 1.17 0.39 -3.22
N LEU A 21 1.11 1.06 -2.05
CA LEU A 21 1.29 2.50 -1.95
C LEU A 21 2.71 2.93 -2.34
N THR A 22 3.73 2.18 -1.91
CA THR A 22 5.13 2.40 -2.30
C THR A 22 5.30 2.32 -3.80
N ALA A 23 4.77 1.27 -4.44
CA ALA A 23 4.84 1.10 -5.88
C ALA A 23 4.16 2.24 -6.64
N LEU A 24 2.96 2.66 -6.22
CA LEU A 24 2.26 3.79 -6.84
C LEU A 24 3.06 5.10 -6.72
N ASN A 25 3.68 5.35 -5.58
CA ASN A 25 4.51 6.54 -5.38
C ASN A 25 5.77 6.51 -6.25
N LEU A 26 6.44 5.35 -6.38
CA LEU A 26 7.57 5.17 -7.27
C LEU A 26 7.18 5.39 -8.73
N CYS A 27 6.04 4.82 -9.16
CA CYS A 27 5.51 5.05 -10.51
C CYS A 27 5.23 6.53 -10.78
N LYS A 28 4.71 7.26 -9.79
CA LYS A 28 4.48 8.70 -9.91
C LYS A 28 5.77 9.49 -10.10
N LYS A 29 6.88 8.97 -9.57
CA LYS A 29 8.22 9.53 -9.76
C LYS A 29 8.92 9.03 -11.04
N ASN A 30 8.16 8.42 -11.96
CA ASN A 30 8.61 7.90 -13.25
C ASN A 30 9.63 6.74 -13.17
N PHE A 31 9.68 6.02 -12.05
CA PHE A 31 10.44 4.78 -11.99
C PHE A 31 9.68 3.63 -12.62
N SER A 32 10.41 2.73 -13.27
CA SER A 32 9.88 1.44 -13.72
C SER A 32 9.81 0.48 -12.51
N VAL A 33 8.60 0.01 -12.20
CA VAL A 33 8.34 -0.78 -10.99
C VAL A 33 7.67 -2.08 -11.38
N LEU A 34 8.08 -3.17 -10.74
CA LEU A 34 7.35 -4.43 -10.72
C LEU A 34 6.92 -4.73 -9.29
N VAL A 35 5.67 -5.15 -9.11
CA VAL A 35 5.13 -5.61 -7.83
C VAL A 35 4.81 -7.08 -7.95
N VAL A 36 5.25 -7.88 -7.00
CA VAL A 36 4.96 -9.32 -6.96
C VAL A 36 4.39 -9.71 -5.60
N ASP A 37 3.42 -10.60 -5.59
CA ASP A 37 2.85 -11.15 -4.36
C ASP A 37 2.52 -12.64 -4.55
N LYS A 38 2.74 -13.43 -3.51
CA LYS A 38 2.34 -14.84 -3.46
C LYS A 38 0.82 -15.02 -3.42
N ASN A 39 0.11 -14.07 -2.83
CA ASN A 39 -1.34 -14.08 -2.70
C ASN A 39 -1.93 -12.70 -2.95
N ILE A 40 -2.78 -12.59 -3.96
CA ILE A 40 -3.49 -11.35 -4.33
C ILE A 40 -4.92 -11.27 -3.80
N GLU A 41 -5.38 -12.24 -3.02
CA GLU A 41 -6.69 -12.15 -2.39
C GLU A 41 -6.77 -10.96 -1.46
N LEU A 42 -7.91 -10.26 -1.48
CA LEU A 42 -8.17 -9.19 -0.53
C LEU A 42 -8.47 -9.80 0.85
N PRO A 43 -8.05 -9.12 1.93
CA PRO A 43 -8.39 -9.55 3.28
C PRO A 43 -9.91 -9.64 3.44
N LYS A 44 -10.37 -10.69 4.15
CA LYS A 44 -11.79 -10.93 4.42
C LYS A 44 -12.31 -10.13 5.62
N ASP A 45 -11.43 -9.39 6.27
CA ASP A 45 -11.75 -8.58 7.45
C ASP A 45 -12.20 -7.15 7.08
N ASP A 46 -12.93 -6.54 8.00
CA ASP A 46 -13.41 -5.16 7.88
C ASP A 46 -12.56 -4.18 8.72
N ARG A 47 -11.26 -4.46 8.86
CA ARG A 47 -10.33 -3.57 9.57
C ARG A 47 -10.37 -2.17 8.99
N THR A 48 -10.37 -1.21 9.89
CA THR A 48 -10.24 0.20 9.56
C THR A 48 -8.82 0.71 9.85
N LEU A 49 -8.50 1.84 9.26
CA LEU A 49 -7.25 2.57 9.45
C LEU A 49 -7.58 4.00 9.82
N ALA A 50 -6.89 4.52 10.83
CA ALA A 50 -6.85 5.94 11.11
C ALA A 50 -5.78 6.60 10.23
N VAL A 51 -6.19 7.51 9.38
CA VAL A 51 -5.33 8.21 8.42
C VAL A 51 -5.22 9.66 8.88
N ASN A 52 -4.03 10.09 9.29
CA ASN A 52 -3.76 11.48 9.67
C ASN A 52 -3.68 12.40 8.44
N ALA A 53 -3.59 13.71 8.64
CA ALA A 53 -3.55 14.71 7.58
C ALA A 53 -2.42 14.45 6.56
N ASN A 54 -1.20 14.19 7.01
CA ASN A 54 -0.06 13.93 6.14
C ASN A 54 -0.25 12.68 5.27
N SER A 55 -0.81 11.61 5.85
CA SER A 55 -1.13 10.39 5.12
C SER A 55 -2.27 10.60 4.12
N LYS A 56 -3.27 11.41 4.46
CA LYS A 56 -4.36 11.83 3.56
C LYS A 56 -3.79 12.58 2.35
N ASP A 57 -2.89 13.53 2.58
CA ASP A 57 -2.26 14.29 1.51
C ASP A 57 -1.37 13.42 0.61
N PHE A 58 -0.65 12.47 1.20
CA PHE A 58 0.07 11.47 0.44
C PHE A 58 -0.86 10.63 -0.45
N LEU A 59 -1.98 10.14 0.09
CA LEU A 59 -2.97 9.36 -0.65
C LEU A 59 -3.62 10.17 -1.77
N LYS A 60 -3.92 11.46 -1.54
CA LYS A 60 -4.36 12.40 -2.59
C LYS A 60 -3.30 12.56 -3.66
N ASN A 61 -2.05 12.76 -3.23
CA ASN A 61 -0.94 12.97 -4.15
C ASN A 61 -0.74 11.79 -5.11
N ILE A 62 -0.91 10.55 -4.67
CA ILE A 62 -0.84 9.37 -5.55
C ILE A 62 -2.16 9.06 -6.27
N GLY A 63 -3.18 9.91 -6.13
CA GLY A 63 -4.47 9.80 -6.81
C GLY A 63 -5.35 8.66 -6.30
N LEU A 64 -5.23 8.31 -5.02
CA LEU A 64 -5.96 7.20 -4.42
C LEU A 64 -7.11 7.66 -3.52
N TRP A 65 -6.94 8.77 -2.79
CA TRP A 65 -7.94 9.26 -1.82
C TRP A 65 -9.30 9.51 -2.44
N ASP A 66 -9.33 10.22 -3.56
CA ASP A 66 -10.58 10.61 -4.23
C ASP A 66 -11.27 9.45 -4.97
N LYS A 67 -10.62 8.27 -4.99
CA LYS A 67 -11.19 7.03 -5.55
C LYS A 67 -11.92 6.18 -4.51
N LEU A 68 -11.89 6.56 -3.24
CA LEU A 68 -12.65 5.88 -2.21
C LEU A 68 -14.15 6.08 -2.46
N LYS A 69 -14.90 4.97 -2.43
CA LYS A 69 -16.37 4.99 -2.60
C LYS A 69 -17.06 5.31 -1.27
N THR A 70 -16.54 4.71 -0.20
CA THR A 70 -17.03 4.96 1.15
C THR A 70 -16.45 6.28 1.64
N LYS A 71 -17.32 7.22 2.01
CA LYS A 71 -16.86 8.50 2.57
C LYS A 71 -16.06 8.25 3.84
N PRO A 72 -14.80 8.74 3.91
CA PRO A 72 -14.00 8.66 5.13
C PRO A 72 -14.70 9.34 6.30
N SER A 73 -14.70 8.71 7.48
CA SER A 73 -15.29 9.26 8.69
C SER A 73 -14.26 10.14 9.41
N PRO A 74 -14.56 11.41 9.73
CA PRO A 74 -13.63 12.28 10.45
C PRO A 74 -13.41 11.77 11.89
N ILE A 75 -12.20 11.97 12.39
CA ILE A 75 -11.85 11.77 13.80
C ILE A 75 -11.93 13.13 14.48
N GLU A 76 -12.97 13.33 15.27
CA GLU A 76 -13.22 14.58 15.98
C GLU A 76 -12.52 14.62 17.33
N LYS A 77 -12.35 13.45 17.98
CA LYS A 77 -11.83 13.32 19.33
C LYS A 77 -11.09 12.00 19.52
N ILE A 78 -9.97 12.04 20.24
CA ILE A 78 -9.23 10.86 20.71
C ILE A 78 -9.23 10.85 22.22
N ILE A 79 -9.71 9.78 22.83
CA ILE A 79 -9.77 9.60 24.27
C ILE A 79 -8.87 8.42 24.64
N ILE A 80 -7.83 8.69 25.44
CA ILE A 80 -6.94 7.66 25.97
C ILE A 80 -7.26 7.47 27.45
N LYS A 81 -7.59 6.21 27.81
CA LYS A 81 -7.80 5.78 29.20
C LYS A 81 -6.75 4.74 29.55
N ASP A 82 -6.05 4.95 30.65
CA ASP A 82 -5.04 4.02 31.15
C ASP A 82 -5.69 3.01 32.11
N ASN A 83 -6.35 3.47 33.16
CA ASN A 83 -7.00 2.66 34.17
C ASN A 83 -8.41 3.17 34.52
N ILE A 84 -9.19 2.31 35.21
CA ILE A 84 -10.58 2.61 35.60
C ILE A 84 -10.69 3.89 36.47
N ASN A 85 -9.63 4.23 37.21
CA ASN A 85 -9.60 5.38 38.18
C ASN A 85 -8.76 6.56 37.68
N SER A 86 -8.21 6.56 36.48
CA SER A 86 -7.44 7.70 35.97
C SER A 86 -8.32 8.63 35.14
N SER A 87 -8.06 9.91 35.21
CA SER A 87 -8.68 10.88 34.32
C SER A 87 -8.25 10.60 32.88
N PRO A 88 -9.17 10.55 31.91
CA PRO A 88 -8.82 10.29 30.53
C PRO A 88 -7.99 11.45 29.95
N LEU A 89 -7.01 11.10 29.13
CA LEU A 89 -6.33 12.07 28.27
C LEU A 89 -7.17 12.29 27.03
N ILE A 90 -7.58 13.53 26.79
CA ILE A 90 -8.47 13.88 25.68
C ILE A 90 -7.71 14.79 24.72
N PHE A 91 -7.67 14.39 23.44
CA PHE A 91 -7.23 15.21 22.32
C PHE A 91 -8.46 15.61 21.52
N GLU A 92 -8.65 16.88 21.33
CA GLU A 92 -9.76 17.48 20.61
C GLU A 92 -9.26 18.72 19.88
N ASN A 93 -9.57 18.82 18.60
CA ASN A 93 -9.28 20.01 17.81
C ASN A 93 -10.59 20.57 17.25
N SER A 94 -10.91 21.79 17.67
CA SER A 94 -12.15 22.47 17.29
C SER A 94 -12.10 23.07 15.87
N TYR A 95 -10.93 23.09 15.23
CA TYR A 95 -10.71 23.79 13.97
C TYR A 95 -10.37 22.88 12.79
N GLU A 96 -9.78 21.71 13.07
CA GLU A 96 -9.35 20.78 12.02
C GLU A 96 -9.62 19.32 12.38
N GLU A 97 -9.90 18.50 11.37
CA GLU A 97 -10.01 17.05 11.53
C GLU A 97 -8.67 16.48 12.01
N MET A 98 -8.67 15.72 13.09
CA MET A 98 -7.47 15.01 13.59
C MET A 98 -7.03 13.88 12.65
N GLY A 99 -7.89 13.47 11.76
CA GLY A 99 -7.69 12.43 10.78
C GLY A 99 -9.00 11.87 10.27
N ASN A 100 -8.93 10.78 9.54
CA ASN A 100 -10.10 10.11 8.99
C ASN A 100 -9.98 8.58 9.17
N VAL A 101 -11.08 7.93 9.42
CA VAL A 101 -11.18 6.46 9.42
C VAL A 101 -11.60 5.98 8.04
N VAL A 102 -10.86 5.02 7.49
CA VAL A 102 -11.14 4.39 6.19
C VAL A 102 -11.07 2.87 6.30
N PHE A 103 -11.76 2.15 5.43
CA PHE A 103 -11.64 0.70 5.36
C PHE A 103 -10.33 0.29 4.67
N ASN A 104 -9.52 -0.53 5.36
CA ASN A 104 -8.27 -1.06 4.82
C ASN A 104 -8.48 -1.82 3.51
N LYS A 105 -9.50 -2.67 3.46
CA LYS A 105 -9.85 -3.47 2.29
C LYS A 105 -10.16 -2.61 1.07
N GLU A 106 -10.89 -1.51 1.26
CA GLU A 106 -11.21 -0.60 0.16
C GLU A 106 -9.97 0.10 -0.36
N LEU A 107 -9.16 0.66 0.54
CA LEU A 107 -7.92 1.34 0.17
C LEU A 107 -6.96 0.41 -0.58
N LEU A 108 -6.78 -0.83 -0.08
CA LEU A 108 -5.96 -1.85 -0.73
C LEU A 108 -6.52 -2.25 -2.10
N SER A 109 -7.83 -2.49 -2.20
CA SER A 109 -8.48 -2.84 -3.48
C SER A 109 -8.25 -1.76 -4.53
N LYS A 110 -8.43 -0.49 -4.18
CA LYS A 110 -8.20 0.63 -5.10
C LYS A 110 -6.74 0.73 -5.53
N ALA A 111 -5.80 0.56 -4.59
CA ALA A 111 -4.38 0.57 -4.89
C ALA A 111 -4.01 -0.55 -5.87
N ARG A 112 -4.43 -1.80 -5.60
CA ARG A 112 -4.16 -2.96 -6.47
C ARG A 112 -4.77 -2.80 -7.86
N ASN A 113 -6.02 -2.33 -7.96
CA ASN A 113 -6.65 -2.08 -9.25
C ASN A 113 -5.83 -1.12 -10.13
N ILE A 114 -5.22 -0.09 -9.53
CA ILE A 114 -4.34 0.82 -10.29
C ILE A 114 -3.07 0.08 -10.76
N LEU A 115 -2.46 -0.76 -9.90
CA LEU A 115 -1.28 -1.54 -10.27
C LEU A 115 -1.58 -2.54 -11.39
N GLU A 116 -2.75 -3.17 -11.37
CA GLU A 116 -3.24 -4.08 -12.42
C GLU A 116 -3.48 -3.33 -13.74
N GLN A 117 -4.15 -2.18 -13.71
CA GLN A 117 -4.35 -1.33 -14.88
C GLN A 117 -3.01 -0.89 -15.51
N LYS A 118 -2.00 -0.65 -14.68
CA LYS A 118 -0.62 -0.36 -15.14
C LYS A 118 0.14 -1.61 -15.62
N LYS A 119 -0.42 -2.82 -15.43
CA LYS A 119 0.21 -4.11 -15.77
C LYS A 119 1.55 -4.33 -15.07
N ILE A 120 1.67 -3.88 -13.84
CA ILE A 120 2.90 -3.99 -13.03
C ILE A 120 2.72 -4.86 -11.78
N LEU A 121 1.56 -5.48 -11.60
CA LEU A 121 1.28 -6.44 -10.52
C LEU A 121 1.25 -7.86 -11.07
N ILE A 122 2.06 -8.72 -10.47
CA ILE A 122 2.07 -10.17 -10.73
C ILE A 122 1.66 -10.89 -9.45
N GLY A 123 0.53 -11.58 -9.49
CA GLY A 123 0.05 -12.40 -8.38
C GLY A 123 0.42 -13.87 -8.55
N GLY A 124 0.41 -14.61 -7.44
CA GLY A 124 0.72 -16.03 -7.42
C GLY A 124 2.20 -16.35 -7.58
N LEU A 125 3.06 -15.33 -7.55
CA LEU A 125 4.51 -15.49 -7.69
C LEU A 125 5.18 -15.55 -6.31
N ASN A 126 5.79 -16.69 -6.03
CA ASN A 126 6.70 -16.83 -4.88
C ASN A 126 8.14 -16.63 -5.35
N ILE A 127 8.85 -15.69 -4.73
CA ILE A 127 10.26 -15.44 -5.03
C ILE A 127 11.10 -16.37 -4.17
N ASP A 128 11.71 -17.36 -4.81
CA ASP A 128 12.53 -18.35 -4.10
C ASP A 128 14.03 -18.04 -4.15
N ILE A 129 14.47 -17.35 -5.21
CA ILE A 129 15.90 -17.15 -5.46
C ILE A 129 16.13 -15.73 -5.96
N PHE A 130 17.05 -15.03 -5.32
CA PHE A 130 17.65 -13.82 -5.87
C PHE A 130 19.18 -13.95 -5.88
N ASN A 131 19.80 -13.51 -6.96
CA ASN A 131 21.25 -13.47 -7.08
C ASN A 131 21.71 -12.03 -7.32
N ILE A 132 22.69 -11.60 -6.56
CA ILE A 132 23.34 -10.30 -6.79
C ILE A 132 24.34 -10.49 -7.93
N LEU A 133 24.08 -9.82 -9.05
CA LEU A 133 24.95 -9.81 -10.22
C LEU A 133 26.01 -8.73 -10.10
N PRO A 134 27.12 -8.80 -10.90
CA PRO A 134 28.06 -7.71 -11.04
C PRO A 134 27.34 -6.38 -11.39
N LYS A 135 27.86 -5.25 -10.93
CA LYS A 135 27.27 -3.91 -11.06
C LYS A 135 26.00 -3.69 -10.23
N LYS A 136 25.84 -4.38 -9.09
CA LYS A 136 24.72 -4.24 -8.15
C LYS A 136 23.33 -4.51 -8.74
N ASN A 137 23.25 -5.27 -9.82
CA ASN A 137 21.97 -5.79 -10.32
C ASN A 137 21.53 -7.00 -9.49
N ILE A 138 20.23 -7.23 -9.40
CA ILE A 138 19.63 -8.39 -8.74
C ILE A 138 18.88 -9.19 -9.80
N LEU A 139 19.21 -10.48 -9.96
CA LEU A 139 18.44 -11.41 -10.76
C LEU A 139 17.47 -12.16 -9.86
N ILE A 140 16.21 -12.12 -10.20
CA ILE A 140 15.15 -12.78 -9.44
C ILE A 140 14.49 -13.82 -10.33
N LYS A 141 14.32 -15.02 -9.79
CA LYS A 141 13.55 -16.10 -10.41
C LYS A 141 12.35 -16.41 -9.54
N GLY A 142 11.17 -16.45 -10.14
CA GLY A 142 9.95 -16.95 -9.51
C GLY A 142 9.69 -18.41 -9.90
N LYS A 143 9.10 -19.20 -9.00
CA LYS A 143 8.57 -20.51 -9.30
C LYS A 143 7.37 -20.35 -10.20
N ASN A 144 7.20 -20.60 -11.33
CA ASN A 144 6.05 -20.54 -12.28
C ASN A 144 6.14 -19.47 -13.37
N TYR A 145 7.28 -18.85 -13.60
CA TYR A 145 7.52 -18.10 -14.82
C TYR A 145 8.64 -18.75 -15.62
N PHE A 146 8.22 -19.51 -16.61
CA PHE A 146 9.07 -20.10 -17.65
C PHE A 146 9.01 -19.24 -18.92
#